data_3f2c0c5ed14d4b6e989bd68576ddf0dd
#
_entry.id   3f2c0c5ed14d4b6e989bd68576ddf0dd
#
_cell.length_a   1.000
_cell.length_b   1.000
_cell.length_c   1.000
_cell.angle_alpha   90.00
_cell.angle_beta   90.00
_cell.angle_gamma   90.00
#
_symmetry.space_group_name_H-M   'P 1'
#
loop_
_entity.id
_entity.type
_entity.pdbx_description
1 polymer ?
#
loop_
_entity_poly.entity_id
_entity_poly.type
_entity_poly.pdbx_seq_one_letter_code
_entity_poly.pdbx_strand_id
1 'polypeptide(L)'
;ARKIIRSLNADAKIVETNYSDVQADRILDTGLFDFQKAHEHPMWAKELYGFADHVPETEEYGVSSEVYRARAPFDPTKIVDLLNGEIPGVIRAKGHFWVATRSEWVIEFSLAGALSTTKPLGHWWAHVPIERWPSEGSGRAYLEEKWAEPWGDRRQEIVFIGADFDWPTLKQ
;
A
#
# COMPACT_ATOMS: atom_id res chain seq x y z
N ALA A 1 -1.33 10.52 18.41
CA ALA A 1 -0.27 10.77 17.44
C ALA A 1 0.88 11.61 18.02
N ARG A 2 0.68 12.88 18.50
CA ARG A 2 1.76 13.78 19.03
C ARG A 2 2.65 13.13 20.08
N LYS A 3 2.05 12.42 21.06
CA LYS A 3 2.79 11.80 22.16
C LYS A 3 3.72 10.69 21.65
N ILE A 4 3.27 9.92 20.66
CA ILE A 4 4.07 8.87 20.00
C ILE A 4 5.22 9.51 19.20
N ILE A 5 4.94 10.53 18.40
CA ILE A 5 5.98 11.22 17.62
C ILE A 5 7.07 11.79 18.55
N ARG A 6 6.68 12.39 19.67
CA ARG A 6 7.63 12.93 20.65
C ARG A 6 8.41 11.86 21.41
N SER A 7 7.89 10.65 21.57
CA SER A 7 8.66 9.55 22.17
C SER A 7 9.72 8.99 21.20
N LEU A 8 9.45 9.06 19.89
CA LEU A 8 10.40 8.64 18.84
C LEU A 8 11.45 9.74 18.56
N ASN A 9 11.03 11.00 18.56
CA ASN A 9 11.90 12.14 18.35
C ASN A 9 11.41 13.35 19.16
N ALA A 10 12.05 13.59 20.31
CA ALA A 10 11.66 14.65 21.25
C ALA A 10 11.82 16.04 20.63
N ASP A 11 12.78 16.23 19.72
CA ASP A 11 13.12 17.51 19.08
C ASP A 11 12.29 17.78 17.82
N ALA A 12 11.46 16.82 17.39
CA ALA A 12 10.67 16.98 16.17
C ALA A 12 9.73 18.21 16.24
N LYS A 13 9.83 19.07 15.24
CA LYS A 13 8.88 20.16 15.04
C LYS A 13 7.61 19.61 14.37
N ILE A 14 6.51 19.55 15.11
CA ILE A 14 5.25 19.00 14.62
C ILE A 14 4.41 20.12 14.01
N VAL A 15 4.05 19.96 12.75
CA VAL A 15 3.10 20.84 12.04
C VAL A 15 1.83 20.04 11.78
N GLU A 16 0.72 20.48 12.32
CA GLU A 16 -0.59 19.87 12.04
C GLU A 16 -1.16 20.48 10.76
N THR A 17 -1.66 19.63 9.90
CA THR A 17 -2.22 20.02 8.60
C THR A 17 -3.53 19.31 8.36
N ASN A 18 -4.32 19.85 7.44
CA ASN A 18 -5.51 19.20 6.92
C ASN A 18 -5.27 18.87 5.44
N TYR A 19 -5.36 17.59 5.06
CA TYR A 19 -5.05 17.10 3.71
C TYR A 19 -3.68 17.56 3.17
N SER A 20 -2.66 17.62 4.04
CA SER A 20 -1.31 18.08 3.73
C SER A 20 -1.23 19.55 3.26
N ASP A 21 -2.25 20.36 3.51
CA ASP A 21 -2.21 21.79 3.26
C ASP A 21 -1.28 22.46 4.28
N VAL A 22 -0.09 22.83 3.81
CA VAL A 22 0.96 23.44 4.61
C VAL A 22 1.80 24.38 3.73
N GLN A 23 2.20 25.51 4.28
CA GLN A 23 3.10 26.42 3.59
C GLN A 23 4.48 25.79 3.38
N ALA A 24 5.05 25.94 2.19
CA ALA A 24 6.28 25.29 1.79
C ALA A 24 7.47 25.64 2.70
N ASP A 25 7.57 26.87 3.18
CA ASP A 25 8.61 27.37 4.12
C ASP A 25 8.58 26.67 5.50
N ARG A 26 7.49 25.99 5.82
CA ARG A 26 7.36 25.25 7.09
C ARG A 26 8.00 23.87 7.02
N ILE A 27 8.23 23.34 5.81
CA ILE A 27 8.73 21.97 5.57
C ILE A 27 9.97 21.94 4.67
N LEU A 28 10.18 22.96 3.85
CA LEU A 28 11.35 23.06 2.98
C LEU A 28 12.35 24.06 3.58
N ASP A 29 13.63 23.77 3.38
CA ASP A 29 14.76 24.64 3.73
C ASP A 29 14.74 25.13 5.19
N THR A 30 14.26 24.26 6.09
CA THR A 30 14.03 24.61 7.50
C THR A 30 15.31 24.74 8.31
N GLY A 31 16.46 24.29 7.79
CA GLY A 31 17.73 24.26 8.52
C GLY A 31 17.74 23.35 9.75
N LEU A 32 16.73 22.48 9.93
CA LEU A 32 16.61 21.62 11.10
C LEU A 32 17.44 20.34 11.03
N PHE A 33 17.91 19.99 9.82
CA PHE A 33 18.75 18.81 9.64
C PHE A 33 20.18 19.12 10.04
N ASP A 34 20.69 18.39 11.01
CA ASP A 34 22.08 18.41 11.46
C ASP A 34 22.70 17.05 11.22
N PHE A 35 23.63 16.98 10.26
CA PHE A 35 24.26 15.73 9.86
C PHE A 35 25.05 15.12 11.02
N GLN A 36 25.75 15.91 11.81
CA GLN A 36 26.57 15.42 12.91
C GLN A 36 25.70 14.83 14.03
N LYS A 37 24.63 15.55 14.39
CA LYS A 37 23.65 15.07 15.36
C LYS A 37 22.95 13.78 14.90
N ALA A 38 22.62 13.70 13.62
CA ALA A 38 22.04 12.50 13.04
C ALA A 38 23.02 11.31 13.08
N HIS A 39 24.27 11.55 12.68
CA HIS A 39 25.33 10.52 12.65
C HIS A 39 25.68 9.99 14.05
N GLU A 40 25.68 10.85 15.05
CA GLU A 40 25.98 10.49 16.45
C GLU A 40 24.76 9.84 17.16
N HIS A 41 23.58 9.80 16.52
CA HIS A 41 22.40 9.20 17.12
C HIS A 41 22.60 7.68 17.29
N PRO A 42 22.37 7.12 18.50
CA PRO A 42 22.68 5.72 18.81
C PRO A 42 22.03 4.70 17.86
N MET A 43 20.82 4.98 17.39
CA MET A 43 20.11 4.11 16.44
C MET A 43 20.79 4.11 15.05
N TRP A 44 21.25 5.28 14.58
CA TRP A 44 21.99 5.37 13.33
C TRP A 44 23.36 4.71 13.39
N ALA A 45 24.08 4.87 14.51
CA ALA A 45 25.37 4.23 14.71
C ALA A 45 25.25 2.69 14.67
N LYS A 46 24.20 2.13 15.24
CA LYS A 46 23.94 0.68 15.17
C LYS A 46 23.76 0.19 13.73
N GLU A 47 22.96 0.90 12.92
CA GLU A 47 22.72 0.57 11.52
C GLU A 47 23.99 0.69 10.67
N LEU A 48 24.68 1.84 10.76
CA LEU A 48 25.86 2.14 9.93
C LEU A 48 27.05 1.22 10.22
N TYR A 49 27.24 0.79 11.46
CA TYR A 49 28.38 -0.01 11.86
C TYR A 49 28.08 -1.51 12.01
N GLY A 50 26.88 -1.96 11.62
CA GLY A 50 26.51 -3.37 11.62
C GLY A 50 26.36 -4.01 13.00
N PHE A 51 26.18 -3.21 14.04
CA PHE A 51 25.92 -3.69 15.40
C PHE A 51 24.40 -3.85 15.69
N ALA A 52 23.54 -3.60 14.71
CA ALA A 52 22.14 -3.88 14.84
C ALA A 52 21.92 -5.39 14.59
N ASP A 53 21.52 -6.12 15.62
CA ASP A 53 20.82 -7.38 15.42
C ASP A 53 19.51 -7.01 14.71
N HIS A 54 19.42 -7.32 13.42
CA HIS A 54 18.18 -7.17 12.66
C HIS A 54 17.18 -8.20 13.17
N VAL A 55 16.39 -7.80 14.15
CA VAL A 55 15.14 -8.48 14.46
C VAL A 55 14.18 -8.11 13.33
N PRO A 56 13.62 -9.08 12.59
CA PRO A 56 12.62 -8.77 11.56
C PRO A 56 11.52 -7.88 12.13
N GLU A 57 11.08 -6.87 11.40
CA GLU A 57 10.02 -5.94 11.83
C GLU A 57 8.75 -6.68 12.31
N THR A 58 8.51 -7.87 11.77
CA THR A 58 7.46 -8.80 12.19
C THR A 58 7.61 -9.26 13.63
N GLU A 59 8.85 -9.48 14.09
CA GLU A 59 9.13 -9.92 15.46
C GLU A 59 9.19 -8.73 16.43
N GLU A 60 9.69 -7.59 15.96
CA GLU A 60 9.85 -6.38 16.78
C GLU A 60 8.52 -5.67 17.05
N TYR A 61 7.66 -5.59 16.02
CA TYR A 61 6.41 -4.81 16.08
C TYR A 61 5.14 -5.65 15.87
N GLY A 62 5.27 -6.95 15.62
CA GLY A 62 4.13 -7.83 15.29
C GLY A 62 3.43 -7.46 13.99
N VAL A 63 4.07 -6.65 13.15
CA VAL A 63 3.50 -6.20 11.87
C VAL A 63 3.89 -7.16 10.76
N SER A 64 2.90 -7.67 10.04
CA SER A 64 3.09 -8.54 8.88
C SER A 64 2.47 -7.94 7.62
N SER A 65 2.92 -8.45 6.47
CA SER A 65 2.31 -8.13 5.18
C SER A 65 1.91 -9.39 4.44
N GLU A 66 0.69 -9.39 3.90
CA GLU A 66 0.14 -10.48 3.13
C GLU A 66 -0.37 -9.98 1.79
N VAL A 67 -0.30 -10.82 0.77
CA VAL A 67 -0.76 -10.46 -0.57
C VAL A 67 -1.89 -11.38 -1.01
N TYR A 68 -3.08 -10.80 -1.19
CA TYR A 68 -4.19 -11.50 -1.81
C TYR A 68 -4.03 -11.49 -3.32
N ARG A 69 -4.03 -12.66 -3.94
CA ARG A 69 -4.00 -12.84 -5.40
C ARG A 69 -5.09 -13.80 -5.82
N ALA A 70 -5.91 -13.37 -6.78
CA ALA A 70 -6.93 -14.19 -7.41
C ALA A 70 -7.20 -13.73 -8.85
N ARG A 71 -7.86 -14.56 -9.63
CA ARG A 71 -8.27 -14.23 -11.01
C ARG A 71 -9.76 -13.99 -11.15
N ALA A 72 -10.58 -14.78 -10.44
CA ALA A 72 -12.01 -14.64 -10.50
C ALA A 72 -12.47 -13.25 -10.00
N PRO A 73 -13.54 -12.68 -10.57
CA PRO A 73 -14.06 -11.38 -10.12
C PRO A 73 -14.58 -11.48 -8.69
N PHE A 74 -14.50 -10.35 -7.99
CA PHE A 74 -15.27 -10.24 -6.76
C PHE A 74 -16.77 -10.11 -7.03
N ASP A 75 -17.58 -10.69 -6.13
CA ASP A 75 -18.99 -10.37 -6.02
C ASP A 75 -19.13 -8.92 -5.58
N PRO A 76 -19.87 -8.07 -6.33
CA PRO A 76 -19.95 -6.64 -6.03
C PRO A 76 -20.57 -6.35 -4.66
N THR A 77 -21.51 -7.19 -4.18
CA THR A 77 -22.13 -7.01 -2.86
C THR A 77 -21.14 -7.31 -1.76
N LYS A 78 -20.50 -8.48 -1.83
CA LYS A 78 -19.52 -8.90 -0.82
C LYS A 78 -18.34 -7.97 -0.72
N ILE A 79 -17.80 -7.48 -1.84
CA ILE A 79 -16.65 -6.57 -1.79
C ILE A 79 -17.03 -5.21 -1.20
N VAL A 80 -18.23 -4.69 -1.46
CA VAL A 80 -18.70 -3.44 -0.87
C VAL A 80 -18.83 -3.57 0.65
N ASP A 81 -19.33 -4.69 1.15
CA ASP A 81 -19.42 -4.95 2.58
C ASP A 81 -18.02 -4.98 3.23
N LEU A 82 -17.06 -5.63 2.58
CA LEU A 82 -15.66 -5.64 3.03
C LEU A 82 -15.05 -4.23 3.04
N LEU A 83 -15.27 -3.44 1.99
CA LEU A 83 -14.68 -2.12 1.84
C LEU A 83 -15.26 -1.08 2.81
N ASN A 84 -16.51 -1.26 3.24
CA ASN A 84 -17.20 -0.40 4.20
C ASN A 84 -17.05 -0.88 5.66
N GLY A 85 -16.58 -2.12 5.85
CA GLY A 85 -16.36 -2.71 7.15
C GLY A 85 -14.99 -2.36 7.74
N GLU A 86 -14.84 -2.60 9.02
CA GLU A 86 -13.53 -2.65 9.64
C GLU A 86 -12.88 -4.00 9.34
N ILE A 87 -11.60 -3.98 8.96
CA ILE A 87 -10.78 -5.18 8.82
C ILE A 87 -9.87 -5.25 10.05
N PRO A 88 -10.25 -6.03 11.08
CA PRO A 88 -9.50 -6.04 12.34
C PRO A 88 -8.04 -6.39 12.13
N GLY A 89 -7.16 -5.62 12.77
CA GLY A 89 -5.72 -5.81 12.69
C GLY A 89 -5.06 -5.23 11.43
N VAL A 90 -5.80 -4.92 10.38
CA VAL A 90 -5.24 -4.31 9.16
C VAL A 90 -5.09 -2.81 9.36
N ILE A 91 -3.85 -2.33 9.22
CA ILE A 91 -3.48 -0.92 9.33
C ILE A 91 -3.52 -0.23 7.96
N ARG A 92 -3.10 -0.97 6.93
CA ARG A 92 -3.02 -0.48 5.55
C ARG A 92 -3.32 -1.60 4.57
N ALA A 93 -4.04 -1.27 3.51
CA ALA A 93 -4.10 -2.12 2.32
C ALA A 93 -4.00 -1.28 1.07
N LYS A 94 -3.40 -1.82 0.03
CA LYS A 94 -3.34 -1.18 -1.28
C LYS A 94 -3.26 -2.23 -2.39
N GLY A 95 -3.95 -1.96 -3.48
CA GLY A 95 -3.89 -2.81 -4.64
C GLY A 95 -4.96 -2.50 -5.66
N HIS A 96 -5.28 -3.49 -6.47
CA HIS A 96 -6.34 -3.38 -7.46
C HIS A 96 -7.17 -4.66 -7.52
N PHE A 97 -8.39 -4.49 -7.95
CA PHE A 97 -9.34 -5.59 -8.15
C PHE A 97 -10.31 -5.28 -9.30
N TRP A 98 -11.12 -6.24 -9.63
CA TRP A 98 -12.25 -6.10 -10.53
C TRP A 98 -13.46 -6.85 -10.01
N VAL A 99 -14.65 -6.44 -10.44
CA VAL A 99 -15.93 -7.02 -10.02
C VAL A 99 -16.70 -7.58 -11.22
N ALA A 100 -17.54 -8.58 -10.98
CA ALA A 100 -18.26 -9.28 -12.03
C ALA A 100 -19.14 -8.36 -12.89
N THR A 101 -19.74 -7.32 -12.29
CA THR A 101 -20.66 -6.39 -12.95
C THR A 101 -19.99 -5.25 -13.70
N ARG A 102 -18.66 -5.09 -13.55
CA ARG A 102 -17.84 -4.03 -14.17
C ARG A 102 -16.50 -4.60 -14.61
N SER A 103 -16.56 -5.67 -15.40
CA SER A 103 -15.38 -6.46 -15.79
C SER A 103 -14.36 -5.71 -16.62
N GLU A 104 -14.75 -4.57 -17.19
CA GLU A 104 -13.88 -3.70 -17.98
C GLU A 104 -12.93 -2.84 -17.14
N TRP A 105 -13.28 -2.56 -15.86
CA TRP A 105 -12.53 -1.61 -15.04
C TRP A 105 -11.49 -2.26 -14.13
N VAL A 106 -10.31 -1.64 -14.09
CA VAL A 106 -9.34 -1.80 -12.99
C VAL A 106 -9.75 -0.86 -11.87
N ILE A 107 -10.05 -1.39 -10.70
CA ILE A 107 -10.45 -0.60 -9.55
C ILE A 107 -9.30 -0.59 -8.54
N GLU A 108 -8.75 0.58 -8.23
CA GLU A 108 -7.79 0.75 -7.13
C GLU A 108 -8.51 0.67 -5.79
N PHE A 109 -7.90 -0.02 -4.85
CA PHE A 109 -8.26 -0.03 -3.45
C PHE A 109 -7.14 0.56 -2.61
N SER A 110 -7.49 1.42 -1.66
CA SER A 110 -6.57 1.96 -0.67
C SER A 110 -7.26 2.06 0.68
N LEU A 111 -6.66 1.46 1.69
CA LEU A 111 -7.05 1.55 3.10
C LEU A 111 -5.89 2.15 3.89
N ALA A 112 -6.17 3.15 4.72
CA ALA A 112 -5.22 3.74 5.64
C ALA A 112 -5.93 4.04 6.98
N GLY A 113 -5.70 3.21 7.98
CA GLY A 113 -6.45 3.23 9.22
C GLY A 113 -7.95 2.98 8.95
N ALA A 114 -8.80 3.90 9.37
CA ALA A 114 -10.25 3.81 9.15
C ALA A 114 -10.71 4.37 7.78
N LEU A 115 -9.80 4.91 6.97
CA LEU A 115 -10.17 5.51 5.69
C LEU A 115 -9.98 4.52 4.55
N SER A 116 -11.10 4.10 3.97
CA SER A 116 -11.16 3.25 2.78
C SER A 116 -11.56 4.08 1.55
N THR A 117 -10.88 3.88 0.44
CA THR A 117 -11.20 4.54 -0.83
C THR A 117 -11.04 3.58 -2.00
N THR A 118 -11.92 3.74 -2.99
CA THR A 118 -11.83 3.07 -4.29
C THR A 118 -11.94 4.07 -5.42
N LYS A 119 -11.21 3.85 -6.49
CA LYS A 119 -11.31 4.66 -7.71
C LYS A 119 -10.98 3.83 -8.96
N PRO A 120 -11.57 4.13 -10.12
CA PRO A 120 -11.16 3.52 -11.37
C PRO A 120 -9.76 4.01 -11.77
N LEU A 121 -8.89 3.08 -12.20
CA LEU A 121 -7.57 3.39 -12.76
C LEU A 121 -7.54 3.40 -14.29
N GLY A 122 -8.45 2.64 -14.91
CA GLY A 122 -8.49 2.45 -16.35
C GLY A 122 -9.15 1.13 -16.71
N HIS A 123 -8.94 0.68 -17.93
CA HIS A 123 -9.47 -0.60 -18.39
C HIS A 123 -8.40 -1.69 -18.39
N TRP A 124 -8.84 -2.93 -18.15
CA TRP A 124 -8.03 -4.11 -18.41
C TRP A 124 -7.75 -4.26 -19.91
N TRP A 125 -6.57 -4.70 -20.25
CA TRP A 125 -6.22 -4.95 -21.66
C TRP A 125 -7.12 -5.99 -22.30
N ALA A 126 -7.68 -6.92 -21.54
CA ALA A 126 -8.70 -7.85 -22.01
C ALA A 126 -9.98 -7.18 -22.56
N HIS A 127 -10.20 -5.90 -22.26
CA HIS A 127 -11.29 -5.08 -22.80
C HIS A 127 -10.83 -4.01 -23.80
N VAL A 128 -9.54 -3.94 -24.07
CA VAL A 128 -8.97 -3.03 -25.07
C VAL A 128 -8.82 -3.77 -26.40
N PRO A 129 -9.30 -3.19 -27.53
CA PRO A 129 -9.07 -3.81 -28.84
C PRO A 129 -7.61 -4.13 -29.10
N ILE A 130 -7.34 -5.30 -29.70
CA ILE A 130 -5.97 -5.81 -29.86
C ILE A 130 -5.09 -4.87 -30.71
N GLU A 131 -5.69 -4.10 -31.59
CA GLU A 131 -5.02 -3.11 -32.43
C GLU A 131 -4.43 -1.94 -31.63
N ARG A 132 -4.87 -1.78 -30.39
CA ARG A 132 -4.38 -0.76 -29.44
C ARG A 132 -3.41 -1.31 -28.41
N TRP A 133 -3.11 -2.61 -28.47
CA TRP A 133 -2.15 -3.20 -27.57
C TRP A 133 -0.74 -2.75 -27.93
N PRO A 134 0.17 -2.64 -26.93
CA PRO A 134 1.57 -2.40 -27.24
C PRO A 134 2.11 -3.48 -28.14
N SER A 135 2.70 -3.07 -29.28
CA SER A 135 3.26 -4.01 -30.27
C SER A 135 4.55 -4.67 -29.77
N GLU A 136 5.38 -3.90 -29.04
CA GLU A 136 6.71 -4.30 -28.59
C GLU A 136 7.08 -3.66 -27.23
N GLY A 137 8.21 -4.09 -26.70
CA GLY A 137 8.84 -3.52 -25.49
C GLY A 137 8.23 -4.00 -24.17
N SER A 138 8.53 -3.26 -23.10
CA SER A 138 8.17 -3.64 -21.73
C SER A 138 6.66 -3.76 -21.51
N GLY A 139 5.85 -2.95 -22.22
CA GLY A 139 4.39 -3.01 -22.11
C GLY A 139 3.84 -4.33 -22.68
N ARG A 140 4.39 -4.80 -23.79
CA ARG A 140 4.00 -6.09 -24.38
C ARG A 140 4.43 -7.25 -23.50
N ALA A 141 5.67 -7.26 -23.05
CA ALA A 141 6.19 -8.29 -22.15
C ALA A 141 5.39 -8.37 -20.84
N TYR A 142 5.04 -7.23 -20.26
CA TYR A 142 4.18 -7.18 -19.07
C TYR A 142 2.80 -7.79 -19.33
N LEU A 143 2.19 -7.48 -20.48
CA LEU A 143 0.89 -8.01 -20.83
C LEU A 143 0.92 -9.54 -20.98
N GLU A 144 1.94 -10.06 -21.65
CA GLU A 144 2.15 -11.50 -21.84
C GLU A 144 2.39 -12.22 -20.50
N GLU A 145 3.20 -11.64 -19.63
CA GLU A 145 3.46 -12.17 -18.28
C GLU A 145 2.17 -12.27 -17.44
N LYS A 146 1.31 -11.26 -17.55
CA LYS A 146 0.08 -11.19 -16.72
C LYS A 146 -1.12 -11.89 -17.35
N TRP A 147 -1.03 -12.33 -18.59
CA TRP A 147 -2.15 -12.94 -19.28
C TRP A 147 -2.43 -14.37 -18.81
N ALA A 148 -3.69 -14.67 -18.51
CA ALA A 148 -4.12 -16.02 -18.15
C ALA A 148 -5.59 -16.25 -18.57
N GLU A 149 -5.82 -17.29 -19.37
CA GLU A 149 -7.19 -17.67 -19.78
C GLU A 149 -8.00 -18.21 -18.57
N PRO A 150 -9.31 -17.97 -18.53
CA PRO A 150 -10.13 -17.17 -19.47
C PRO A 150 -10.17 -15.67 -19.12
N TRP A 151 -9.35 -15.21 -18.19
CA TRP A 151 -9.47 -13.88 -17.57
C TRP A 151 -8.67 -12.78 -18.29
N GLY A 152 -7.74 -13.13 -19.19
CA GLY A 152 -6.81 -12.17 -19.75
C GLY A 152 -5.85 -11.64 -18.68
N ASP A 153 -5.63 -10.34 -18.67
CA ASP A 153 -4.80 -9.66 -17.66
C ASP A 153 -5.55 -9.32 -16.36
N ARG A 154 -6.88 -9.60 -16.32
CA ARG A 154 -7.72 -9.34 -15.14
C ARG A 154 -7.29 -10.16 -13.94
N ARG A 155 -7.14 -9.48 -12.80
CA ARG A 155 -6.74 -10.11 -11.54
C ARG A 155 -7.07 -9.25 -10.34
N GLN A 156 -7.08 -9.89 -9.19
CA GLN A 156 -7.04 -9.25 -7.88
C GLN A 156 -5.60 -9.28 -7.41
N GLU A 157 -5.07 -8.17 -6.97
CA GLU A 157 -3.78 -8.10 -6.31
C GLU A 157 -3.82 -6.99 -5.28
N ILE A 158 -3.93 -7.37 -4.00
CA ILE A 158 -4.08 -6.45 -2.88
C ILE A 158 -3.09 -6.85 -1.79
N VAL A 159 -2.25 -5.92 -1.37
CA VAL A 159 -1.33 -6.07 -0.24
C VAL A 159 -2.04 -5.57 1.01
N PHE A 160 -2.04 -6.37 2.05
CA PHE A 160 -2.51 -6.02 3.39
C PHE A 160 -1.33 -5.94 4.34
N ILE A 161 -1.28 -4.91 5.16
CA ILE A 161 -0.24 -4.70 6.18
C ILE A 161 -0.98 -4.47 7.50
N GLY A 162 -0.59 -5.19 8.54
CA GLY A 162 -1.25 -5.07 9.82
C GLY A 162 -0.59 -5.89 10.93
N ALA A 163 -1.18 -5.84 12.11
CA ALA A 163 -0.76 -6.60 13.27
C ALA A 163 -1.90 -7.53 13.70
N ASP A 164 -1.58 -8.80 13.93
CA ASP A 164 -2.51 -9.81 14.45
C ASP A 164 -3.81 -9.98 13.65
N PHE A 165 -3.79 -9.69 12.33
CA PHE A 165 -4.98 -9.86 11.51
C PHE A 165 -5.17 -11.32 11.04
N ASP A 166 -6.43 -11.76 11.01
CA ASP A 166 -6.81 -13.12 10.61
C ASP A 166 -6.78 -13.29 9.09
N TRP A 167 -5.59 -13.56 8.54
CA TRP A 167 -5.40 -13.79 7.12
C TRP A 167 -6.23 -14.94 6.53
N PRO A 168 -6.34 -16.14 7.18
CA PRO A 168 -7.18 -17.21 6.70
C PRO A 168 -8.64 -16.81 6.49
N THR A 169 -9.23 -16.04 7.37
CA THR A 169 -10.60 -15.53 7.23
C THR A 169 -10.71 -14.44 6.17
N LEU A 170 -9.75 -13.51 6.11
CA LEU A 170 -9.76 -12.42 5.14
C LEU A 170 -9.63 -12.92 3.70
N LYS A 171 -8.99 -14.07 3.49
CA LYS A 171 -8.72 -14.68 2.19
C LYS A 171 -9.93 -15.41 1.59
N GLN A 172 -10.96 -15.73 2.36
CA GLN A 172 -12.17 -16.44 1.91
C GLN A 172 -13.16 -15.55 1.16
#